data_a2df090ea7de1a273c9ed59264145c82
#
_entry.id   a2df090ea7de1a273c9ed59264145c82
#
_cell.length_a   1.000
_cell.length_b   1.000
_cell.length_c   1.000
_cell.angle_alpha   90.00
_cell.angle_beta   90.00
_cell.angle_gamma   90.00
#
_symmetry.space_group_name_H-M   'P 1'
#
loop_
_entity.id
_entity.type
_entity.pdbx_description
1 polymer ?
#
loop_
_entity_poly.entity_id
_entity_poly.type
_entity_poly.pdbx_seq_one_letter_code
_entity_poly.pdbx_strand_id
1 'polypeptide(L)'
;MLGVLGIIWVLFVVVVTLAFTGGIHVGVYKPVLYVYPEREQSLTVSLEVEGELGTVYPAPDALETTDWGTRASWSVTASPDGTLTDQGGRTYPSLFWDGEMTLEAPEQGFIVAREDAVPFLEEKLALLGLTDKEAADFITFWAPQIRANEYTFVSFDASSYTAHARYSFTGEAGAPVVPDTFIRVFMTIRAADANEEVTPQVFGPTPTRSGFTAVEWGGAVQ
;
A
#
# COMPACT_ATOMS: atom_id res chain seq x y z
N MET A 1 26.96 70.58 -22.48
CA MET A 1 27.21 69.55 -21.42
C MET A 1 26.08 68.61 -21.47
N LEU A 2 26.27 67.44 -22.09
CA LEU A 2 25.30 66.37 -22.18
C LEU A 2 25.54 65.38 -21.04
N GLY A 3 24.55 65.18 -20.17
CA GLY A 3 24.56 64.17 -19.15
C GLY A 3 24.00 62.86 -19.70
N VAL A 4 24.84 61.80 -19.67
CA VAL A 4 24.43 60.45 -20.03
C VAL A 4 23.86 59.77 -18.80
N LEU A 5 22.54 59.50 -18.83
CA LEU A 5 21.86 58.62 -17.86
C LEU A 5 22.08 57.17 -18.24
N GLY A 6 22.92 56.49 -17.49
CA GLY A 6 23.09 55.05 -17.59
C GLY A 6 21.95 54.31 -16.95
N ILE A 7 21.15 53.61 -17.71
CA ILE A 7 20.10 52.70 -17.22
C ILE A 7 20.79 51.35 -16.91
N ILE A 8 20.89 51.02 -15.61
CA ILE A 8 21.34 49.70 -15.17
C ILE A 8 20.14 48.74 -15.21
N TRP A 9 20.15 47.80 -16.16
CA TRP A 9 19.23 46.66 -16.19
C TRP A 9 19.72 45.59 -15.21
N VAL A 10 19.03 45.42 -14.11
CA VAL A 10 19.24 44.28 -13.21
C VAL A 10 18.45 43.10 -13.77
N LEU A 11 19.13 42.15 -14.35
CA LEU A 11 18.58 40.86 -14.76
C LEU A 11 18.33 40.01 -13.51
N PHE A 12 17.09 39.89 -13.09
CA PHE A 12 16.69 38.89 -12.11
C PHE A 12 16.60 37.54 -12.82
N VAL A 13 17.60 36.70 -12.63
CA VAL A 13 17.53 35.29 -13.05
C VAL A 13 16.73 34.53 -11.97
N VAL A 14 15.47 34.27 -12.24
CA VAL A 14 14.66 33.33 -11.46
C VAL A 14 15.10 31.94 -11.84
N VAL A 15 15.92 31.30 -11.02
CA VAL A 15 16.20 29.86 -11.13
C VAL A 15 14.99 29.14 -10.58
N VAL A 16 14.10 28.70 -11.45
CA VAL A 16 13.05 27.75 -11.12
C VAL A 16 13.71 26.37 -11.04
N THR A 17 14.05 25.92 -9.85
CA THR A 17 14.37 24.53 -9.58
C THR A 17 13.07 23.74 -9.71
N LEU A 18 12.84 23.16 -10.87
CA LEU A 18 11.85 22.09 -11.04
C LEU A 18 12.44 20.89 -10.27
N ALA A 19 11.94 20.67 -9.06
CA ALA A 19 12.11 19.39 -8.40
C ALA A 19 11.32 18.39 -9.27
N PHE A 20 12.02 17.59 -10.06
CA PHE A 20 11.45 16.39 -10.65
C PHE A 20 11.21 15.43 -9.48
N THR A 21 10.00 15.40 -8.95
CA THR A 21 9.50 14.29 -8.15
C THR A 21 9.21 13.16 -9.14
N GLY A 22 10.27 12.54 -9.64
CA GLY A 22 10.15 11.37 -10.50
C GLY A 22 9.77 10.18 -9.62
N GLY A 23 8.51 9.74 -9.68
CA GLY A 23 8.11 8.47 -9.09
C GLY A 23 8.90 7.32 -9.73
N ILE A 24 9.08 6.24 -8.96
CA ILE A 24 9.68 5.00 -9.45
C ILE A 24 8.56 4.06 -9.93
N HIS A 25 8.77 3.47 -11.10
CA HIS A 25 7.88 2.43 -11.59
C HIS A 25 8.23 1.11 -10.91
N VAL A 26 7.28 0.51 -10.20
CA VAL A 26 7.49 -0.69 -9.40
C VAL A 26 6.39 -1.71 -9.61
N GLY A 27 6.75 -2.99 -9.53
CA GLY A 27 5.79 -4.05 -9.31
C GLY A 27 5.25 -3.97 -7.88
N VAL A 28 3.93 -4.00 -7.76
CA VAL A 28 3.22 -4.09 -6.49
C VAL A 28 2.88 -5.55 -6.24
N TYR A 29 3.45 -6.09 -5.19
CA TYR A 29 3.35 -7.51 -4.88
C TYR A 29 2.45 -7.78 -3.70
N LYS A 30 1.52 -8.68 -3.94
CA LYS A 30 0.70 -9.31 -2.91
C LYS A 30 -0.11 -8.33 -2.04
N PRO A 31 -0.78 -7.28 -2.56
CA PRO A 31 -1.83 -6.66 -1.79
C PRO A 31 -2.92 -7.68 -1.48
N VAL A 32 -3.16 -7.89 -0.19
CA VAL A 32 -4.19 -8.80 0.34
C VAL A 32 -5.13 -8.00 1.20
N LEU A 33 -6.41 -8.03 0.89
CA LEU A 33 -7.46 -7.35 1.65
C LEU A 33 -8.28 -8.35 2.46
N TYR A 34 -8.29 -8.17 3.77
CA TYR A 34 -9.17 -8.84 4.72
C TYR A 34 -10.31 -7.92 5.10
N VAL A 35 -11.51 -8.51 5.30
CA VAL A 35 -12.72 -7.76 5.60
C VAL A 35 -13.41 -8.41 6.80
N TYR A 36 -13.54 -7.69 7.91
CA TYR A 36 -14.08 -8.16 9.18
C TYR A 36 -15.28 -7.30 9.60
N PRO A 37 -16.49 -7.57 9.11
CA PRO A 37 -17.69 -6.87 9.56
C PRO A 37 -18.10 -7.33 10.97
N GLU A 38 -18.83 -6.51 11.72
CA GLU A 38 -19.36 -6.91 13.04
C GLU A 38 -20.40 -8.05 12.97
N ARG A 39 -21.06 -8.18 11.83
CA ARG A 39 -22.03 -9.23 11.52
C ARG A 39 -21.92 -9.62 10.05
N GLU A 40 -22.39 -10.79 9.71
CA GLU A 40 -22.47 -11.21 8.32
C GLU A 40 -23.24 -10.18 7.48
N GLN A 41 -22.67 -9.77 6.36
CA GLN A 41 -23.30 -8.82 5.45
C GLN A 41 -22.82 -9.00 4.01
N SER A 42 -23.72 -8.71 3.08
CA SER A 42 -23.38 -8.66 1.66
C SER A 42 -22.71 -7.33 1.33
N LEU A 43 -21.58 -7.41 0.64
CA LEU A 43 -20.78 -6.27 0.23
C LEU A 43 -20.37 -6.40 -1.24
N THR A 44 -20.34 -5.28 -1.94
CA THR A 44 -19.50 -5.14 -3.13
C THR A 44 -18.23 -4.40 -2.72
N VAL A 45 -17.09 -5.06 -2.88
CA VAL A 45 -15.77 -4.47 -2.68
C VAL A 45 -15.25 -4.07 -4.05
N SER A 46 -14.87 -2.81 -4.22
CA SER A 46 -14.25 -2.31 -5.44
C SER A 46 -12.88 -1.77 -5.13
N LEU A 47 -11.90 -2.21 -5.91
CA LEU A 47 -10.53 -1.70 -5.94
C LEU A 47 -10.37 -0.91 -7.24
N GLU A 48 -9.86 0.31 -7.15
CA GLU A 48 -9.47 1.12 -8.31
C GLU A 48 -7.99 1.48 -8.18
N VAL A 49 -7.22 1.19 -9.23
CA VAL A 49 -5.76 1.35 -9.27
C VAL A 49 -5.38 2.29 -10.40
N GLU A 50 -4.60 3.32 -10.08
CA GLU A 50 -3.93 4.16 -11.08
C GLU A 50 -2.66 3.43 -11.55
N GLY A 51 -2.86 2.46 -12.44
CA GLY A 51 -1.84 1.54 -12.91
C GLY A 51 -2.44 0.34 -13.61
N GLU A 52 -1.65 -0.71 -13.72
CA GLU A 52 -2.06 -1.96 -14.35
C GLU A 52 -2.30 -3.04 -13.29
N LEU A 53 -3.42 -3.73 -13.38
CA LEU A 53 -3.70 -4.94 -12.61
C LEU A 53 -3.15 -6.15 -13.36
N GLY A 54 -2.33 -6.95 -12.68
CA GLY A 54 -1.83 -8.23 -13.14
C GLY A 54 -2.77 -9.36 -12.73
N THR A 55 -2.39 -10.11 -11.70
CA THR A 55 -3.22 -11.20 -11.14
C THR A 55 -4.23 -10.65 -10.15
N VAL A 56 -5.47 -11.08 -10.26
CA VAL A 56 -6.55 -10.73 -9.33
C VAL A 56 -7.23 -12.02 -8.87
N TYR A 57 -7.37 -12.24 -7.54
CA TYR A 57 -7.97 -13.46 -7.00
C TYR A 57 -8.78 -13.20 -5.72
N PRO A 58 -9.99 -13.79 -5.58
CA PRO A 58 -10.72 -14.54 -6.62
C PRO A 58 -10.95 -13.68 -7.87
N ALA A 59 -11.37 -14.34 -8.96
CA ALA A 59 -11.76 -13.61 -10.17
C ALA A 59 -12.82 -12.58 -9.82
N PRO A 60 -12.66 -11.31 -10.22
CA PRO A 60 -13.64 -10.27 -9.95
C PRO A 60 -14.92 -10.49 -10.79
N ASP A 61 -16.06 -10.04 -10.28
CA ASP A 61 -17.32 -10.03 -11.01
C ASP A 61 -17.29 -9.01 -12.17
N ALA A 62 -16.55 -7.91 -11.99
CA ALA A 62 -16.31 -6.90 -13.01
C ALA A 62 -14.86 -6.44 -13.01
N LEU A 63 -14.31 -6.26 -14.21
CA LEU A 63 -13.00 -5.64 -14.45
C LEU A 63 -13.21 -4.58 -15.53
N GLU A 64 -12.96 -3.31 -15.17
CA GLU A 64 -13.31 -2.16 -16.02
C GLU A 64 -12.13 -1.20 -16.11
N THR A 65 -11.94 -0.60 -17.29
CA THR A 65 -11.07 0.56 -17.44
C THR A 65 -11.89 1.81 -17.14
N THR A 66 -11.37 2.66 -16.26
CA THR A 66 -11.96 3.95 -15.86
C THR A 66 -11.10 5.11 -16.38
N ASP A 67 -11.58 6.34 -16.24
CA ASP A 67 -10.79 7.53 -16.58
C ASP A 67 -9.56 7.69 -15.67
N TRP A 68 -9.55 7.02 -14.51
CA TRP A 68 -8.45 7.09 -13.55
C TRP A 68 -7.50 5.88 -13.59
N GLY A 69 -7.96 4.73 -14.08
CA GLY A 69 -7.14 3.52 -14.17
C GLY A 69 -7.96 2.26 -14.38
N THR A 70 -7.68 1.21 -13.64
CA THR A 70 -8.37 -0.08 -13.72
C THR A 70 -9.14 -0.35 -12.43
N ARG A 71 -10.40 -0.76 -12.56
CA ARG A 71 -11.26 -1.14 -11.43
C ARG A 71 -11.62 -2.61 -11.48
N ALA A 72 -11.40 -3.31 -10.36
CA ALA A 72 -11.90 -4.66 -10.11
C ALA A 72 -12.97 -4.62 -9.01
N SER A 73 -14.06 -5.39 -9.15
CA SER A 73 -15.13 -5.44 -8.17
C SER A 73 -15.56 -6.88 -7.86
N TRP A 74 -15.84 -7.14 -6.58
CA TRP A 74 -16.29 -8.44 -6.06
C TRP A 74 -17.54 -8.26 -5.23
N SER A 75 -18.55 -9.09 -5.50
CA SER A 75 -19.74 -9.21 -4.69
C SER A 75 -19.61 -10.42 -3.76
N VAL A 76 -19.48 -10.16 -2.48
CA VAL A 76 -19.23 -11.20 -1.47
C VAL A 76 -20.15 -11.05 -0.27
N THR A 77 -20.42 -12.15 0.39
CA THR A 77 -20.92 -12.15 1.77
C THR A 77 -19.71 -12.24 2.69
N ALA A 78 -19.48 -11.21 3.49
CA ALA A 78 -18.40 -11.16 4.45
C ALA A 78 -18.88 -11.54 5.84
N SER A 79 -18.14 -12.45 6.50
CA SER A 79 -18.42 -12.91 7.87
C SER A 79 -17.46 -12.26 8.88
N PRO A 80 -17.83 -12.16 10.16
CA PRO A 80 -16.98 -11.54 11.20
C PRO A 80 -15.62 -12.18 11.38
N ASP A 81 -15.45 -13.45 11.02
CA ASP A 81 -14.17 -14.17 11.06
C ASP A 81 -13.24 -13.88 9.87
N GLY A 82 -13.70 -13.04 8.94
CA GLY A 82 -12.97 -12.64 7.73
C GLY A 82 -13.25 -13.56 6.53
N THR A 83 -14.08 -14.58 6.66
CA THR A 83 -14.47 -15.44 5.54
C THR A 83 -15.30 -14.63 4.54
N LEU A 84 -14.91 -14.66 3.27
CA LEU A 84 -15.64 -14.08 2.15
C LEU A 84 -16.25 -15.20 1.33
N THR A 85 -17.56 -15.14 1.11
CA THR A 85 -18.27 -16.14 0.28
C THR A 85 -18.76 -15.46 -0.99
N ASP A 86 -18.40 -16.00 -2.16
CA ASP A 86 -18.86 -15.49 -3.44
C ASP A 86 -20.31 -15.96 -3.74
N GLN A 87 -20.88 -15.44 -4.83
CA GLN A 87 -22.23 -15.79 -5.26
C GLN A 87 -22.39 -17.29 -5.63
N GLY A 88 -21.29 -17.98 -5.93
CA GLY A 88 -21.24 -19.41 -6.20
C GLY A 88 -21.13 -20.29 -4.95
N GLY A 89 -21.01 -19.67 -3.77
CA GLY A 89 -20.85 -20.36 -2.48
C GLY A 89 -19.42 -20.81 -2.16
N ARG A 90 -18.41 -20.39 -2.94
CA ARG A 90 -17.00 -20.62 -2.61
C ARG A 90 -16.52 -19.62 -1.57
N THR A 91 -15.66 -20.07 -0.69
CA THR A 91 -15.11 -19.26 0.39
C THR A 91 -13.64 -18.91 0.18
N TYR A 92 -13.28 -17.70 0.61
CA TYR A 92 -11.93 -17.14 0.50
C TYR A 92 -11.57 -16.43 1.81
N PRO A 93 -10.30 -16.48 2.24
CA PRO A 93 -9.85 -15.75 3.43
C PRO A 93 -9.63 -14.26 3.18
N SER A 94 -9.50 -13.84 1.92
CA SER A 94 -9.13 -12.48 1.51
C SER A 94 -9.35 -12.28 0.03
N LEU A 95 -9.29 -11.02 -0.41
CA LEU A 95 -9.12 -10.64 -1.81
C LEU A 95 -7.64 -10.33 -2.06
N PHE A 96 -7.13 -10.73 -3.21
CA PHE A 96 -5.73 -10.55 -3.60
C PHE A 96 -5.64 -9.91 -4.98
N TRP A 97 -4.60 -9.11 -5.17
CA TRP A 97 -4.18 -8.62 -6.47
C TRP A 97 -2.67 -8.37 -6.52
N ASP A 98 -2.12 -8.23 -7.70
CA ASP A 98 -0.82 -7.66 -7.97
C ASP A 98 -0.92 -6.74 -9.19
N GLY A 99 0.13 -5.97 -9.47
CA GLY A 99 0.12 -5.05 -10.59
C GLY A 99 1.38 -4.19 -10.65
N GLU A 100 1.30 -3.16 -11.49
CA GLU A 100 2.38 -2.19 -11.66
C GLU A 100 1.84 -0.77 -11.47
N MET A 101 2.61 0.08 -10.80
CA MET A 101 2.28 1.48 -10.60
C MET A 101 3.55 2.33 -10.40
N THR A 102 3.39 3.64 -10.47
CA THR A 102 4.47 4.58 -10.17
C THR A 102 4.27 5.12 -8.75
N LEU A 103 5.26 4.88 -7.88
CA LEU A 103 5.23 5.29 -6.48
C LEU A 103 6.39 6.23 -6.17
N GLU A 104 6.22 7.09 -5.17
CA GLU A 104 7.33 7.86 -4.62
C GLU A 104 8.28 6.93 -3.86
N ALA A 105 9.59 7.17 -3.99
CA ALA A 105 10.59 6.43 -3.24
C ALA A 105 10.52 6.83 -1.75
N PRO A 106 10.50 5.88 -0.81
CA PRO A 106 10.47 6.22 0.62
C PRO A 106 11.81 6.84 1.05
N GLU A 107 11.71 7.91 1.86
CA GLU A 107 12.87 8.63 2.40
C GLU A 107 13.34 8.08 3.76
N GLN A 108 12.46 7.37 4.47
CA GLN A 108 12.70 6.81 5.80
C GLN A 108 12.54 5.30 5.81
N GLY A 109 13.29 4.63 6.67
CA GLY A 109 13.23 3.18 6.77
C GLY A 109 14.24 2.61 7.76
N PHE A 110 14.58 1.36 7.56
CA PHE A 110 15.49 0.58 8.40
C PHE A 110 16.44 -0.21 7.51
N ILE A 111 17.68 -0.40 7.96
CA ILE A 111 18.59 -1.38 7.37
C ILE A 111 18.47 -2.65 8.20
N VAL A 112 18.03 -3.72 7.56
CA VAL A 112 17.73 -5.01 8.21
C VAL A 112 18.70 -6.06 7.70
N ALA A 113 19.44 -6.68 8.62
CA ALA A 113 20.29 -7.82 8.29
C ALA A 113 19.44 -9.05 7.95
N ARG A 114 19.95 -9.91 7.10
CA ARG A 114 19.28 -11.13 6.63
C ARG A 114 18.72 -11.99 7.77
N GLU A 115 19.51 -12.18 8.82
CA GLU A 115 19.16 -13.00 9.99
C GLU A 115 18.03 -12.38 10.82
N ASP A 116 17.91 -11.05 10.80
CA ASP A 116 16.93 -10.30 11.60
C ASP A 116 15.58 -10.13 10.89
N ALA A 117 15.44 -10.58 9.64
CA ALA A 117 14.23 -10.35 8.83
C ALA A 117 12.93 -10.77 9.54
N VAL A 118 12.89 -11.95 10.17
CA VAL A 118 11.67 -12.44 10.82
C VAL A 118 11.37 -11.66 12.11
N PRO A 119 12.28 -11.58 13.11
CA PRO A 119 11.98 -10.86 14.35
C PRO A 119 11.69 -9.37 14.09
N PHE A 120 12.35 -8.74 13.12
CA PHE A 120 12.06 -7.38 12.69
C PHE A 120 10.62 -7.24 12.19
N LEU A 121 10.18 -8.13 11.29
CA LEU A 121 8.82 -8.10 10.76
C LEU A 121 7.79 -8.37 11.86
N GLU A 122 8.00 -9.34 12.73
CA GLU A 122 7.10 -9.62 13.87
C GLU A 122 6.88 -8.38 14.74
N GLU A 123 7.97 -7.68 15.10
CA GLU A 123 7.89 -6.45 15.88
C GLU A 123 7.12 -5.35 15.14
N LYS A 124 7.49 -5.07 13.88
CA LYS A 124 6.93 -3.92 13.15
C LYS A 124 5.48 -4.13 12.75
N LEU A 125 5.11 -5.34 12.33
CA LEU A 125 3.72 -5.64 11.95
C LEU A 125 2.76 -5.59 13.15
N ALA A 126 3.21 -5.99 14.34
CA ALA A 126 2.44 -5.82 15.57
C ALA A 126 2.19 -4.34 15.90
N LEU A 127 3.22 -3.48 15.76
CA LEU A 127 3.08 -2.02 15.91
C LEU A 127 2.13 -1.42 14.88
N LEU A 128 2.11 -1.96 13.66
CA LEU A 128 1.24 -1.51 12.57
C LEU A 128 -0.20 -2.07 12.66
N GLY A 129 -0.48 -2.90 13.68
CA GLY A 129 -1.83 -3.36 14.00
C GLY A 129 -2.29 -4.62 13.27
N LEU A 130 -1.37 -5.39 12.68
CA LEU A 130 -1.69 -6.71 12.12
C LEU A 130 -1.87 -7.73 13.25
N THR A 131 -2.82 -8.65 13.07
CA THR A 131 -2.96 -9.83 13.93
C THR A 131 -1.85 -10.84 13.61
N ASP A 132 -1.62 -11.81 14.53
CA ASP A 132 -0.65 -12.89 14.31
C ASP A 132 -0.90 -13.65 13.00
N LYS A 133 -2.17 -13.87 12.63
CA LYS A 133 -2.54 -14.54 11.37
C LYS A 133 -2.14 -13.70 10.15
N GLU A 134 -2.48 -12.42 10.13
CA GLU A 134 -2.15 -11.51 9.03
C GLU A 134 -0.64 -11.30 8.94
N ALA A 135 0.05 -11.18 10.09
CA ALA A 135 1.50 -11.09 10.15
C ALA A 135 2.18 -12.38 9.65
N ALA A 136 1.65 -13.56 9.97
CA ALA A 136 2.17 -14.82 9.46
C ALA A 136 2.05 -14.91 7.93
N ASP A 137 0.90 -14.49 7.36
CA ASP A 137 0.71 -14.44 5.91
C ASP A 137 1.69 -13.44 5.24
N PHE A 138 1.91 -12.29 5.86
CA PHE A 138 2.89 -11.30 5.42
C PHE A 138 4.33 -11.83 5.47
N ILE A 139 4.74 -12.35 6.64
CA ILE A 139 6.12 -12.80 6.90
C ILE A 139 6.50 -13.96 5.99
N THR A 140 5.60 -14.92 5.77
CA THR A 140 5.87 -16.08 4.91
C THR A 140 6.14 -15.68 3.46
N PHE A 141 5.58 -14.58 3.01
CA PHE A 141 5.84 -14.03 1.68
C PHE A 141 7.08 -13.13 1.64
N TRP A 142 7.22 -12.19 2.59
CA TRP A 142 8.22 -11.13 2.51
C TRP A 142 9.58 -11.46 3.14
N ALA A 143 9.62 -12.28 4.20
CA ALA A 143 10.89 -12.62 4.84
C ALA A 143 11.89 -13.30 3.88
N PRO A 144 11.49 -14.22 2.98
CA PRO A 144 12.41 -14.76 1.98
C PRO A 144 13.02 -13.70 1.06
N GLN A 145 12.26 -12.66 0.71
CA GLN A 145 12.71 -11.58 -0.17
C GLN A 145 13.71 -10.66 0.54
N ILE A 146 13.44 -10.29 1.80
CA ILE A 146 14.40 -9.56 2.63
C ILE A 146 15.70 -10.37 2.78
N ARG A 147 15.60 -11.68 3.03
CA ARG A 147 16.72 -12.58 3.21
C ARG A 147 17.52 -12.88 1.93
N ALA A 148 17.04 -12.46 0.77
CA ALA A 148 17.79 -12.60 -0.49
C ALA A 148 19.06 -11.73 -0.51
N ASN A 149 19.07 -10.61 0.22
CA ASN A 149 20.22 -9.71 0.38
C ASN A 149 20.92 -9.97 1.72
N GLU A 150 22.17 -9.54 1.87
CA GLU A 150 22.86 -9.52 3.15
C GLU A 150 22.26 -8.46 4.07
N TYR A 151 21.98 -7.28 3.51
CA TYR A 151 21.24 -6.20 4.14
C TYR A 151 20.17 -5.69 3.20
N THR A 152 19.02 -5.35 3.76
CA THR A 152 17.87 -4.83 3.00
C THR A 152 17.39 -3.53 3.65
N PHE A 153 17.23 -2.49 2.84
CA PHE A 153 16.45 -1.34 3.24
C PHE A 153 14.97 -1.74 3.25
N VAL A 154 14.29 -1.43 4.34
CA VAL A 154 12.86 -1.73 4.55
C VAL A 154 12.16 -0.46 5.00
N SER A 155 11.10 -0.08 4.32
CA SER A 155 10.24 1.04 4.67
C SER A 155 8.77 0.63 4.71
N PHE A 156 8.02 1.15 5.67
CA PHE A 156 6.57 0.98 5.77
C PHE A 156 5.90 2.34 5.55
N ASP A 157 5.77 2.74 4.30
CA ASP A 157 5.08 3.98 3.91
C ASP A 157 3.99 3.68 2.89
N ALA A 158 2.74 3.73 3.35
CA ALA A 158 1.58 3.52 2.51
C ALA A 158 1.06 4.81 1.85
N SER A 159 1.64 5.97 2.10
CA SER A 159 1.09 7.26 1.68
C SER A 159 0.99 7.38 0.16
N SER A 160 2.08 7.15 -0.57
CA SER A 160 2.08 7.14 -2.03
C SER A 160 1.17 6.02 -2.58
N TYR A 161 1.29 4.80 -2.04
CA TYR A 161 0.48 3.67 -2.46
C TYR A 161 -1.02 3.93 -2.33
N THR A 162 -1.49 4.48 -1.20
CA THR A 162 -2.91 4.74 -0.96
C THR A 162 -3.49 5.85 -1.83
N ALA A 163 -2.64 6.72 -2.37
CA ALA A 163 -3.05 7.69 -3.37
C ALA A 163 -3.41 7.04 -4.71
N HIS A 164 -2.72 5.94 -5.06
CA HIS A 164 -2.82 5.25 -6.35
C HIS A 164 -3.64 3.94 -6.31
N ALA A 165 -3.99 3.41 -5.13
CA ALA A 165 -4.85 2.25 -4.96
C ALA A 165 -5.97 2.57 -3.96
N ARG A 166 -7.22 2.60 -4.43
CA ARG A 166 -8.38 3.04 -3.66
C ARG A 166 -9.41 1.92 -3.55
N TYR A 167 -9.91 1.72 -2.34
CA TYR A 167 -11.02 0.82 -2.09
C TYR A 167 -12.30 1.57 -1.82
N SER A 168 -13.41 1.00 -2.27
CA SER A 168 -14.75 1.39 -1.86
C SER A 168 -15.57 0.14 -1.52
N PHE A 169 -16.45 0.29 -0.56
CA PHE A 169 -17.35 -0.77 -0.13
C PHE A 169 -18.77 -0.27 -0.26
N THR A 170 -19.63 -1.11 -0.83
CA THR A 170 -21.06 -0.82 -0.91
C THR A 170 -21.85 -2.02 -0.38
N GLY A 171 -22.85 -1.73 0.42
CA GLY A 171 -23.79 -2.72 0.93
C GLY A 171 -24.96 -2.95 -0.02
N GLU A 172 -26.03 -3.53 0.52
CA GLU A 172 -27.26 -3.77 -0.22
C GLU A 172 -27.83 -2.46 -0.83
N ALA A 173 -28.44 -2.59 -1.99
CA ALA A 173 -28.99 -1.48 -2.77
C ALA A 173 -27.97 -0.39 -3.15
N GLY A 174 -26.67 -0.68 -3.12
CA GLY A 174 -25.61 0.25 -3.49
C GLY A 174 -25.32 1.33 -2.43
N ALA A 175 -25.77 1.16 -1.20
CA ALA A 175 -25.49 2.11 -0.12
C ALA A 175 -23.97 2.09 0.23
N PRO A 176 -23.29 3.24 0.30
CA PRO A 176 -21.90 3.27 0.71
C PRO A 176 -21.72 2.72 2.13
N VAL A 177 -20.69 1.90 2.31
CA VAL A 177 -20.26 1.38 3.60
C VAL A 177 -18.81 1.81 3.81
N VAL A 178 -18.50 2.39 4.95
CA VAL A 178 -17.14 2.84 5.27
C VAL A 178 -16.66 1.99 6.45
N PRO A 179 -15.49 1.34 6.35
CA PRO A 179 -14.90 0.68 7.50
C PRO A 179 -14.67 1.67 8.66
N ASP A 180 -15.05 1.30 9.88
CA ASP A 180 -14.73 2.08 11.08
C ASP A 180 -13.22 2.08 11.35
N THR A 181 -12.55 1.01 10.93
CA THR A 181 -11.10 0.88 10.96
C THR A 181 -10.60 0.34 9.63
N PHE A 182 -9.68 1.07 8.98
CA PHE A 182 -8.99 0.57 7.78
C PHE A 182 -7.48 0.64 8.00
N ILE A 183 -6.87 -0.50 8.26
CA ILE A 183 -5.42 -0.63 8.44
C ILE A 183 -4.82 -0.94 7.07
N ARG A 184 -3.85 -0.13 6.63
CA ARG A 184 -3.15 -0.33 5.36
C ARG A 184 -1.65 -0.33 5.59
N VAL A 185 -1.01 -1.48 5.35
CA VAL A 185 0.43 -1.69 5.53
C VAL A 185 1.04 -1.92 4.16
N PHE A 186 1.90 -1.02 3.73
CA PHE A 186 2.64 -1.16 2.48
C PHE A 186 4.13 -1.07 2.74
N MET A 187 4.85 -2.14 2.37
CA MET A 187 6.29 -2.24 2.59
C MET A 187 7.05 -2.09 1.27
N THR A 188 8.04 -1.23 1.25
CA THR A 188 8.98 -1.13 0.13
C THR A 188 10.34 -1.65 0.57
N ILE A 189 10.95 -2.52 -0.24
CA ILE A 189 12.28 -3.08 0.03
C ILE A 189 13.22 -2.88 -1.16
N ARG A 190 14.51 -2.76 -0.86
CA ARG A 190 15.62 -2.83 -1.82
C ARG A 190 16.88 -3.37 -1.16
N ALA A 191 17.83 -3.82 -1.96
CA ALA A 191 19.17 -4.13 -1.44
C ALA A 191 19.80 -2.88 -0.81
N ALA A 192 20.61 -3.09 0.23
CA ALA A 192 21.30 -2.03 0.96
C ALA A 192 22.69 -2.49 1.43
N ASP A 193 23.52 -1.52 1.82
CA ASP A 193 24.80 -1.78 2.47
C ASP A 193 24.66 -1.70 4.01
N ALA A 194 25.48 -2.46 4.73
CA ALA A 194 25.48 -2.49 6.21
C ALA A 194 25.61 -1.11 6.87
N ASN A 195 26.34 -0.20 6.23
CA ASN A 195 26.64 1.12 6.77
C ASN A 195 25.85 2.23 6.04
N GLU A 196 24.82 1.89 5.30
CA GLU A 196 23.95 2.87 4.65
C GLU A 196 23.23 3.70 5.72
N GLU A 197 23.41 5.02 5.65
CA GLU A 197 22.73 5.94 6.56
C GLU A 197 21.29 6.18 6.09
N VAL A 198 20.34 5.84 6.93
CA VAL A 198 18.90 6.04 6.68
C VAL A 198 18.25 6.74 7.87
N THR A 199 17.27 7.57 7.61
CA THR A 199 16.44 8.14 8.68
C THR A 199 15.46 7.07 9.17
N PRO A 200 15.51 6.64 10.44
CA PRO A 200 14.58 5.64 10.95
C PRO A 200 13.13 6.13 10.92
N GLN A 201 12.22 5.24 10.56
CA GLN A 201 10.78 5.52 10.67
C GLN A 201 10.33 5.49 12.13
N VAL A 202 9.46 6.43 12.47
CA VAL A 202 8.75 6.48 13.75
C VAL A 202 7.27 6.22 13.49
N PHE A 203 6.75 5.13 14.07
CA PHE A 203 5.33 4.80 13.93
C PHE A 203 4.49 5.55 14.98
N GLY A 204 3.26 5.90 14.60
CA GLY A 204 2.25 6.36 15.54
C GLY A 204 1.79 5.27 16.49
N PRO A 205 0.79 5.54 17.34
CA PRO A 205 0.20 4.51 18.19
C PRO A 205 -0.43 3.41 17.34
N THR A 206 -0.30 2.16 17.82
CA THR A 206 -0.91 0.99 17.15
C THR A 206 -2.40 1.22 16.93
N PRO A 207 -2.90 1.01 15.70
CA PRO A 207 -4.32 1.17 15.40
C PRO A 207 -5.19 0.26 16.28
N THR A 208 -6.25 0.81 16.86
CA THR A 208 -7.25 0.02 17.58
C THR A 208 -8.35 -0.38 16.62
N ARG A 209 -8.62 -1.67 16.50
CA ARG A 209 -9.71 -2.19 15.67
C ARG A 209 -11.04 -1.99 16.37
N SER A 210 -12.00 -1.43 15.67
CA SER A 210 -13.37 -1.24 16.13
C SER A 210 -14.35 -1.34 14.97
N GLY A 211 -15.55 -1.83 15.26
CA GLY A 211 -16.61 -1.92 14.28
C GLY A 211 -16.24 -2.74 13.06
N PHE A 212 -16.76 -2.34 11.90
CA PHE A 212 -16.34 -2.92 10.63
C PHE A 212 -14.86 -2.58 10.36
N THR A 213 -14.00 -3.59 10.36
CA THR A 213 -12.56 -3.45 10.13
C THR A 213 -12.17 -4.02 8.77
N ALA A 214 -11.43 -3.25 7.99
CA ALA A 214 -10.72 -3.72 6.81
C ALA A 214 -9.22 -3.66 7.07
N VAL A 215 -8.47 -4.64 6.58
CA VAL A 215 -7.01 -4.69 6.70
C VAL A 215 -6.43 -5.04 5.35
N GLU A 216 -5.51 -4.23 4.88
CA GLU A 216 -4.75 -4.51 3.67
C GLU A 216 -3.25 -4.50 3.98
N TRP A 217 -2.54 -5.45 3.39
CA TRP A 217 -1.09 -5.37 3.34
C TRP A 217 -0.56 -5.79 1.98
N GLY A 218 0.55 -5.19 1.58
CA GLY A 218 1.26 -5.45 0.35
C GLY A 218 2.63 -4.82 0.37
N GLY A 219 3.30 -4.76 -0.77
CA GLY A 219 4.59 -4.09 -0.86
C GLY A 219 5.16 -4.06 -2.27
N ALA A 220 6.35 -3.45 -2.39
CA ALA A 220 7.10 -3.33 -3.62
C ALA A 220 8.58 -3.66 -3.42
N VAL A 221 9.23 -4.10 -4.49
CA VAL A 221 10.69 -4.27 -4.58
C VAL A 221 11.20 -3.23 -5.56
N GLN A 222 12.21 -2.44 -5.14
CA GLN A 222 12.90 -1.43 -5.96
C GLN A 222 14.16 -2.00 -6.60
#